data_8bfa583ec6f804303c29050a98fa4933
#
_entry.id   8bfa583ec6f804303c29050a98fa4933
#
_cell.length_a   1.000
_cell.length_b   1.000
_cell.length_c   1.000
_cell.angle_alpha   90.00
_cell.angle_beta   90.00
_cell.angle_gamma   90.00
#
_symmetry.space_group_name_H-M   'P 1'
#
loop_
_entity.id
_entity.type
_entity.pdbx_description
1 polymer ?
#
loop_
_entity_poly.entity_id
_entity_poly.type
_entity_poly.pdbx_seq_one_letter_code
_entity_poly.pdbx_strand_id
1 'polypeptide(L)'
;MSDAEIIYGSADPSITAQGDQMEIGELALQVWQSNMIWPLGHRLVQLLLEAIDLDRAGQPPAIPLEAVRGTILSFVEVQAYKKKSQLQLYVELFEQPFLIASGEHFKRNAALLLQEKDVSLYMEKVRGKVDEELFRARRFLHASSLAKVAHRCELHMVAEHLQFLYSECQNMVKYEQKMDLSNMYDLLKSVPNALVALVDTVFDHIKNQGLAAIHNLQGDSIHINFVENLLAVYKKYRALIKEVFKSDQNFMGALDKACNSVINHRPNDGRSPCRSPELLAKYCDTLLKKSSKGITESEVDEKLSESIIIFKYIDDKDVFQKFYSRSLAKRLIHQQTQSMDAEEAMINRLKQACGYEFTSKLHRMFTDMSVSADLNNKFQSFTKQKDIDLGINFGIYVLQAGAWPLGQAVVTSFALPQQLEKSVQMFETFYHDRFNGRKLTWLHHLCQAELKLGHLKKPYVVTVQTFQMAILLLFEKTDQLSCKEIRETLQLNSEQFKRHATSLVDSKLLLADTEELDETETNLRLNMDYSNKRTKFRITAAIQKETPHEVEQTMNSVEEDRKMYLQAAIVRIMKSRKVLKHNLLIQEVYTQSKVSFAPSVPLIKKCIESLIDKQYIERTPHSSEEYSYVA
;
A
#
# COMPACT_ATOMS: atom_id res chain seq x y z
N MET A 1 4.23 -33.97 -60.10
CA MET A 1 4.68 -34.71 -61.32
C MET A 1 3.47 -34.96 -62.16
N SER A 2 3.54 -34.33 -63.35
CA SER A 2 2.92 -34.48 -64.64
C SER A 2 1.42 -34.68 -64.71
N ASP A 3 0.81 -33.63 -65.19
CA ASP A 3 -0.47 -33.56 -65.91
C ASP A 3 -0.48 -34.49 -67.09
N ALA A 4 -1.47 -35.37 -67.15
CA ALA A 4 -1.83 -36.07 -68.36
C ALA A 4 -3.29 -35.69 -68.65
N GLU A 5 -3.44 -34.64 -69.44
CA GLU A 5 -4.69 -34.36 -70.14
C GLU A 5 -4.83 -35.38 -71.32
N ILE A 6 -5.84 -36.22 -71.20
CA ILE A 6 -6.30 -37.02 -72.35
C ILE A 6 -7.46 -36.28 -72.98
N ILE A 7 -7.16 -35.64 -74.14
CA ILE A 7 -8.15 -35.06 -75.04
C ILE A 7 -8.87 -36.18 -75.78
N TYR A 8 -10.16 -36.37 -75.63
CA TYR A 8 -11.03 -37.09 -76.53
C TYR A 8 -12.12 -36.17 -77.05
N GLY A 9 -12.27 -36.33 -78.33
CA GLY A 9 -12.88 -35.52 -79.34
C GLY A 9 -14.34 -35.08 -79.13
N SER A 10 -14.62 -34.09 -79.87
CA SER A 10 -15.86 -33.37 -80.13
C SER A 10 -17.12 -34.21 -80.17
N ALA A 11 -18.06 -33.89 -79.27
CA ALA A 11 -19.50 -34.20 -79.37
C ALA A 11 -20.33 -33.08 -78.74
N ASP A 12 -21.21 -32.56 -79.61
CA ASP A 12 -22.41 -31.76 -79.43
C ASP A 12 -22.62 -30.85 -78.14
N PRO A 13 -22.83 -29.55 -78.29
CA PRO A 13 -23.02 -28.63 -77.19
C PRO A 13 -24.48 -28.44 -76.81
N SER A 14 -25.15 -29.46 -76.28
CA SER A 14 -26.53 -29.30 -75.75
C SER A 14 -26.93 -30.23 -74.61
N ILE A 15 -25.97 -30.63 -73.75
CA ILE A 15 -26.31 -31.26 -72.47
C ILE A 15 -25.51 -30.56 -71.38
N THR A 16 -26.07 -29.53 -70.81
CA THR A 16 -25.64 -28.97 -69.58
C THR A 16 -25.97 -29.92 -68.42
N ALA A 17 -25.18 -30.97 -68.24
CA ALA A 17 -25.08 -31.70 -67.00
C ALA A 17 -23.90 -31.07 -66.23
N GLN A 18 -24.16 -30.17 -65.34
CA GLN A 18 -23.23 -29.81 -64.23
C GLN A 18 -23.08 -31.07 -63.34
N GLY A 19 -22.37 -32.05 -63.82
CA GLY A 19 -21.83 -33.13 -63.03
C GLY A 19 -20.51 -32.62 -62.48
N ASP A 20 -20.38 -32.46 -61.19
CA ASP A 20 -19.11 -32.24 -60.49
C ASP A 20 -18.12 -33.30 -61.02
N GLN A 21 -17.18 -32.89 -61.85
CA GLN A 21 -16.09 -33.76 -62.29
C GLN A 21 -15.12 -33.97 -61.14
N MET A 22 -15.32 -35.08 -60.43
CA MET A 22 -14.51 -35.48 -59.30
C MET A 22 -13.15 -35.97 -59.81
N GLU A 23 -12.07 -35.46 -59.22
CA GLU A 23 -10.71 -35.91 -59.54
C GLU A 23 -10.52 -37.41 -59.18
N ILE A 24 -9.73 -38.14 -60.01
CA ILE A 24 -9.51 -39.58 -59.78
C ILE A 24 -9.05 -39.92 -58.38
N GLY A 25 -8.18 -39.08 -57.78
CA GLY A 25 -7.73 -39.23 -56.37
C GLY A 25 -8.87 -39.06 -55.35
N GLU A 26 -9.75 -38.10 -55.57
CA GLU A 26 -10.93 -37.85 -54.73
C GLU A 26 -11.95 -38.99 -54.84
N LEU A 27 -12.20 -39.47 -56.04
CA LEU A 27 -13.06 -40.62 -56.26
C LEU A 27 -12.50 -41.88 -55.59
N ALA A 28 -11.20 -42.16 -55.73
CA ALA A 28 -10.55 -43.30 -55.10
C ALA A 28 -10.68 -43.25 -53.56
N LEU A 29 -10.49 -42.09 -52.94
CA LEU A 29 -10.65 -41.92 -51.51
C LEU A 29 -12.12 -42.04 -51.08
N GLN A 30 -13.08 -41.57 -51.88
CA GLN A 30 -14.50 -41.74 -51.59
C GLN A 30 -14.93 -43.22 -51.68
N VAL A 31 -14.46 -43.94 -52.67
CA VAL A 31 -14.69 -45.39 -52.79
C VAL A 31 -14.06 -46.15 -51.63
N TRP A 32 -12.83 -45.78 -51.25
CA TRP A 32 -12.15 -46.33 -50.05
C TRP A 32 -12.94 -46.05 -48.77
N GLN A 33 -13.38 -44.84 -48.58
CA GLN A 33 -14.20 -44.45 -47.43
C GLN A 33 -15.50 -45.27 -47.35
N SER A 34 -16.21 -45.36 -48.47
CA SER A 34 -17.55 -46.04 -48.49
C SER A 34 -17.47 -47.55 -48.40
N ASN A 35 -16.44 -48.18 -48.99
CA ASN A 35 -16.35 -49.65 -49.07
C ASN A 35 -15.41 -50.28 -48.04
N MET A 36 -14.48 -49.52 -47.45
CA MET A 36 -13.52 -50.03 -46.48
C MET A 36 -13.67 -49.40 -45.11
N ILE A 37 -13.65 -48.06 -45.02
CA ILE A 37 -13.63 -47.38 -43.73
C ILE A 37 -15.00 -47.53 -43.02
N TRP A 38 -16.12 -47.18 -43.66
CA TRP A 38 -17.41 -47.25 -43.02
C TRP A 38 -17.84 -48.68 -42.60
N PRO A 39 -17.74 -49.73 -43.42
CA PRO A 39 -18.13 -51.08 -43.05
C PRO A 39 -17.24 -51.68 -41.94
N LEU A 40 -15.97 -51.35 -41.92
CA LEU A 40 -14.99 -51.86 -40.94
C LEU A 40 -14.80 -50.91 -39.74
N GLY A 41 -15.33 -49.68 -39.82
CA GLY A 41 -15.06 -48.60 -38.88
C GLY A 41 -15.29 -48.98 -37.44
N HIS A 42 -16.44 -49.52 -37.10
CA HIS A 42 -16.75 -49.92 -35.73
C HIS A 42 -15.74 -50.94 -35.16
N ARG A 43 -15.36 -51.95 -35.98
CA ARG A 43 -14.38 -52.94 -35.56
C ARG A 43 -12.99 -52.40 -35.40
N LEU A 44 -12.58 -51.49 -36.34
CA LEU A 44 -11.30 -50.80 -36.27
C LEU A 44 -11.21 -49.93 -35.00
N VAL A 45 -12.23 -49.12 -34.75
CA VAL A 45 -12.29 -48.24 -33.58
C VAL A 45 -12.22 -49.06 -32.26
N GLN A 46 -12.94 -50.20 -32.19
CA GLN A 46 -12.88 -51.06 -31.04
C GLN A 46 -11.42 -51.59 -30.78
N LEU A 47 -10.74 -52.07 -31.82
CA LEU A 47 -9.35 -52.53 -31.74
C LEU A 47 -8.38 -51.41 -31.35
N LEU A 48 -8.59 -50.19 -31.86
CA LEU A 48 -7.80 -49.03 -31.52
C LEU A 48 -7.97 -48.65 -30.04
N LEU A 49 -9.21 -48.64 -29.53
CA LEU A 49 -9.51 -48.35 -28.12
C LEU A 49 -8.92 -49.40 -27.20
N GLU A 50 -9.03 -50.71 -27.56
CA GLU A 50 -8.42 -51.80 -26.81
C GLU A 50 -6.87 -51.67 -26.76
N ALA A 51 -6.23 -51.30 -27.88
CA ALA A 51 -4.80 -51.05 -27.94
C ALA A 51 -4.35 -49.87 -27.05
N ILE A 52 -5.14 -48.79 -27.05
CA ILE A 52 -4.88 -47.60 -26.19
C ILE A 52 -5.07 -47.95 -24.71
N ASP A 53 -6.07 -48.74 -24.34
CA ASP A 53 -6.31 -49.17 -22.97
C ASP A 53 -5.21 -50.11 -22.45
N LEU A 54 -4.67 -51.01 -23.30
CA LEU A 54 -3.50 -51.81 -22.97
C LEU A 54 -2.24 -50.94 -22.73
N ASP A 55 -2.01 -49.91 -23.60
CA ASP A 55 -0.91 -48.95 -23.38
C ASP A 55 -1.08 -48.15 -22.08
N ARG A 56 -2.33 -47.79 -21.71
CA ARG A 56 -2.65 -47.15 -20.39
C ARG A 56 -2.33 -48.06 -19.22
N ALA A 57 -2.51 -49.38 -19.40
CA ALA A 57 -2.20 -50.40 -18.39
C ALA A 57 -0.72 -50.78 -18.37
N GLY A 58 0.13 -50.20 -19.22
CA GLY A 58 1.53 -50.54 -19.37
C GLY A 58 1.77 -51.93 -19.97
N GLN A 59 0.75 -52.50 -20.65
CA GLN A 59 0.81 -53.82 -21.31
C GLN A 59 1.07 -53.62 -22.82
N PRO A 60 1.88 -54.46 -23.44
CA PRO A 60 2.12 -54.39 -24.86
C PRO A 60 0.84 -54.71 -25.64
N PRO A 61 0.34 -53.78 -26.50
CA PRO A 61 -0.82 -54.05 -27.34
C PRO A 61 -0.47 -55.10 -28.41
N ALA A 62 -1.47 -55.86 -28.84
CA ALA A 62 -1.33 -56.86 -29.89
C ALA A 62 -0.99 -56.21 -31.27
N ILE A 63 -1.29 -54.94 -31.42
CA ILE A 63 -1.04 -54.14 -32.62
C ILE A 63 0.09 -53.13 -32.34
N PRO A 64 1.09 -52.95 -33.24
CA PRO A 64 2.13 -51.97 -33.07
C PRO A 64 1.57 -50.56 -32.92
N LEU A 65 2.07 -49.77 -31.96
CA LEU A 65 1.57 -48.43 -31.67
C LEU A 65 1.67 -47.48 -32.89
N GLU A 66 2.61 -47.72 -33.79
CA GLU A 66 2.73 -46.96 -35.04
C GLU A 66 1.55 -47.24 -36.00
N ALA A 67 1.08 -48.50 -36.04
CA ALA A 67 -0.09 -48.87 -36.82
C ALA A 67 -1.38 -48.22 -36.21
N VAL A 68 -1.48 -48.16 -34.88
CA VAL A 68 -2.57 -47.44 -34.18
C VAL A 68 -2.59 -45.96 -34.62
N ARG A 69 -1.44 -45.30 -34.56
CA ARG A 69 -1.30 -43.89 -35.02
C ARG A 69 -1.61 -43.72 -36.51
N GLY A 70 -1.03 -44.57 -37.36
CA GLY A 70 -1.25 -44.52 -38.78
C GLY A 70 -2.72 -44.68 -39.17
N THR A 71 -3.43 -45.62 -38.51
CA THR A 71 -4.86 -45.85 -38.75
C THR A 71 -5.70 -44.61 -38.29
N ILE A 72 -5.42 -44.05 -37.13
CA ILE A 72 -6.11 -42.85 -36.65
C ILE A 72 -5.90 -41.66 -37.57
N LEU A 73 -4.66 -41.42 -38.03
CA LEU A 73 -4.36 -40.33 -38.92
C LEU A 73 -4.92 -40.54 -40.32
N SER A 74 -5.08 -41.80 -40.79
CA SER A 74 -5.71 -42.08 -42.06
C SER A 74 -7.16 -41.59 -42.15
N PHE A 75 -7.91 -41.58 -41.04
CA PHE A 75 -9.26 -40.98 -41.00
C PHE A 75 -9.23 -39.46 -41.23
N VAL A 76 -8.15 -38.78 -40.87
CA VAL A 76 -7.92 -37.36 -41.15
C VAL A 76 -7.53 -37.18 -42.61
N GLU A 77 -6.54 -37.92 -43.09
CA GLU A 77 -5.96 -37.79 -44.45
C GLU A 77 -6.96 -38.08 -45.54
N VAL A 78 -7.76 -39.12 -45.38
CA VAL A 78 -8.79 -39.50 -46.37
C VAL A 78 -9.78 -38.36 -46.62
N GLN A 79 -10.11 -37.58 -45.63
CA GLN A 79 -11.06 -36.46 -45.79
C GLN A 79 -10.38 -35.12 -46.12
N ALA A 80 -9.10 -34.96 -45.72
CA ALA A 80 -8.34 -33.73 -45.92
C ALA A 80 -7.89 -33.52 -47.37
N TYR A 81 -8.02 -34.52 -48.27
CA TYR A 81 -7.62 -34.40 -49.64
C TYR A 81 -8.43 -33.32 -50.38
N LYS A 82 -7.74 -32.23 -50.75
CA LYS A 82 -8.31 -31.01 -51.38
C LYS A 82 -9.37 -30.22 -50.60
N LYS A 83 -9.98 -30.75 -49.60
CA LYS A 83 -10.90 -30.02 -48.69
C LYS A 83 -10.14 -29.67 -47.41
N LYS A 84 -9.39 -28.57 -47.40
CA LYS A 84 -8.69 -28.09 -46.22
C LYS A 84 -9.66 -27.96 -45.05
N SER A 85 -9.43 -28.72 -43.97
CA SER A 85 -10.05 -28.64 -42.64
C SER A 85 -11.37 -29.39 -42.35
N GLN A 86 -11.80 -30.34 -43.18
CA GLN A 86 -12.92 -31.20 -42.74
C GLN A 86 -12.38 -32.40 -41.93
N LEU A 87 -12.63 -32.41 -40.62
CA LEU A 87 -12.27 -33.52 -39.69
C LEU A 87 -13.48 -34.38 -39.34
N GLN A 88 -14.58 -34.31 -40.09
CA GLN A 88 -15.85 -34.93 -39.73
C GLN A 88 -15.72 -36.45 -39.57
N LEU A 89 -15.09 -37.14 -40.53
CA LEU A 89 -14.88 -38.58 -40.46
C LEU A 89 -14.08 -38.99 -39.21
N TYR A 90 -12.98 -38.27 -38.94
CA TYR A 90 -12.17 -38.49 -37.75
C TYR A 90 -12.96 -38.24 -36.45
N VAL A 91 -13.74 -37.17 -36.40
CA VAL A 91 -14.53 -36.78 -35.21
C VAL A 91 -15.65 -37.79 -34.95
N GLU A 92 -16.44 -38.13 -35.97
CA GLU A 92 -17.60 -39.04 -35.82
C GLU A 92 -17.19 -40.50 -35.59
N LEU A 93 -16.22 -40.98 -36.35
CA LEU A 93 -15.83 -42.39 -36.29
C LEU A 93 -14.93 -42.71 -35.10
N PHE A 94 -13.99 -41.84 -34.76
CA PHE A 94 -12.96 -42.15 -33.75
C PHE A 94 -12.95 -41.20 -32.54
N GLU A 95 -12.89 -39.88 -32.77
CA GLU A 95 -12.67 -38.92 -31.66
C GLU A 95 -13.80 -39.00 -30.59
N GLN A 96 -15.07 -38.98 -31.02
CA GLN A 96 -16.18 -39.03 -30.05
C GLN A 96 -16.22 -40.35 -29.27
N PRO A 97 -16.16 -41.56 -29.89
CA PRO A 97 -16.06 -42.82 -29.16
C PRO A 97 -14.84 -42.86 -28.23
N PHE A 98 -13.69 -42.34 -28.66
CA PHE A 98 -12.48 -42.27 -27.84
C PHE A 98 -12.66 -41.36 -26.62
N LEU A 99 -13.26 -40.18 -26.76
CA LEU A 99 -13.53 -39.26 -25.65
C LEU A 99 -14.52 -39.85 -24.64
N ILE A 100 -15.50 -40.63 -25.10
CA ILE A 100 -16.47 -41.33 -24.22
C ILE A 100 -15.73 -42.42 -23.43
N ALA A 101 -14.99 -43.32 -24.12
CA ALA A 101 -14.24 -44.38 -23.49
C ALA A 101 -13.18 -43.87 -22.51
N SER A 102 -12.50 -42.77 -22.89
CA SER A 102 -11.52 -42.09 -22.03
C SER A 102 -12.19 -41.49 -20.79
N GLY A 103 -13.37 -40.86 -20.92
CA GLY A 103 -14.15 -40.35 -19.79
C GLY A 103 -14.48 -41.45 -18.78
N GLU A 104 -14.94 -42.62 -19.21
CA GLU A 104 -15.22 -43.77 -18.34
C GLU A 104 -13.95 -44.34 -17.69
N HIS A 105 -12.84 -44.33 -18.42
CA HIS A 105 -11.53 -44.70 -17.85
C HIS A 105 -11.09 -43.74 -16.73
N PHE A 106 -11.23 -42.42 -16.94
CA PHE A 106 -10.87 -41.41 -15.95
C PHE A 106 -11.76 -41.50 -14.70
N LYS A 107 -13.07 -41.71 -14.84
CA LYS A 107 -14.00 -41.91 -13.74
C LYS A 107 -13.62 -43.11 -12.88
N ARG A 108 -13.31 -44.26 -13.53
CA ARG A 108 -12.86 -45.47 -12.79
C ARG A 108 -11.57 -45.21 -12.03
N ASN A 109 -10.59 -44.55 -12.66
CA ASN A 109 -9.33 -44.21 -11.99
C ASN A 109 -9.53 -43.24 -10.82
N ALA A 110 -10.36 -42.22 -10.99
CA ALA A 110 -10.67 -41.30 -9.89
C ALA A 110 -11.33 -42.02 -8.73
N ALA A 111 -12.30 -42.91 -8.98
CA ALA A 111 -12.97 -43.69 -7.95
C ALA A 111 -12.01 -44.61 -7.17
N LEU A 112 -11.01 -45.22 -7.84
CA LEU A 112 -9.99 -46.01 -7.21
C LEU A 112 -9.07 -45.17 -6.31
N LEU A 113 -8.62 -43.99 -6.80
CA LEU A 113 -7.73 -43.11 -6.05
C LEU A 113 -8.41 -42.50 -4.83
N LEU A 114 -9.72 -42.21 -4.92
CA LEU A 114 -10.49 -41.68 -3.80
C LEU A 114 -10.65 -42.66 -2.62
N GLN A 115 -10.48 -43.96 -2.84
CA GLN A 115 -10.55 -44.96 -1.77
C GLN A 115 -9.43 -44.79 -0.74
N GLU A 116 -8.28 -44.23 -1.14
CA GLU A 116 -7.13 -43.97 -0.26
C GLU A 116 -7.39 -42.83 0.73
N LYS A 117 -8.40 -41.97 0.48
CA LYS A 117 -8.82 -40.84 1.32
C LYS A 117 -7.69 -39.83 1.65
N ASP A 118 -6.62 -39.83 0.88
CA ASP A 118 -5.50 -38.90 1.00
C ASP A 118 -5.54 -37.90 -0.15
N VAL A 119 -5.77 -36.64 0.17
CA VAL A 119 -5.91 -35.56 -0.84
C VAL A 119 -4.55 -35.26 -1.49
N SER A 120 -3.46 -35.24 -0.73
CA SER A 120 -2.13 -34.95 -1.26
C SER A 120 -1.68 -36.01 -2.26
N LEU A 121 -1.83 -37.26 -1.89
CA LEU A 121 -1.52 -38.40 -2.77
C LEU A 121 -2.46 -38.44 -4.00
N TYR A 122 -3.73 -38.12 -3.81
CA TYR A 122 -4.68 -38.01 -4.92
C TYR A 122 -4.22 -36.97 -5.94
N MET A 123 -3.87 -35.77 -5.50
CA MET A 123 -3.43 -34.68 -6.38
C MET A 123 -2.15 -35.03 -7.15
N GLU A 124 -1.18 -35.65 -6.47
CA GLU A 124 0.08 -36.11 -7.08
C GLU A 124 -0.19 -37.12 -8.20
N LYS A 125 -0.99 -38.17 -7.88
CA LYS A 125 -1.34 -39.24 -8.83
C LYS A 125 -2.17 -38.70 -10.00
N VAL A 126 -3.13 -37.82 -9.75
CA VAL A 126 -3.97 -37.19 -10.82
C VAL A 126 -3.11 -36.35 -11.73
N ARG A 127 -2.21 -35.51 -11.20
CA ARG A 127 -1.29 -34.70 -12.01
C ARG A 127 -0.44 -35.59 -12.92
N GLY A 128 0.17 -36.65 -12.38
CA GLY A 128 0.94 -37.59 -13.20
C GLY A 128 0.12 -38.24 -14.32
N LYS A 129 -1.14 -38.64 -14.02
CA LYS A 129 -2.05 -39.26 -15.01
C LYS A 129 -2.49 -38.24 -16.09
N VAL A 130 -2.72 -36.98 -15.73
CA VAL A 130 -3.03 -35.93 -16.73
C VAL A 130 -1.86 -35.73 -17.68
N ASP A 131 -0.64 -35.64 -17.16
CA ASP A 131 0.57 -35.49 -17.97
C ASP A 131 0.80 -36.69 -18.91
N GLU A 132 0.63 -37.92 -18.39
CA GLU A 132 0.72 -39.15 -19.18
C GLU A 132 -0.32 -39.19 -20.30
N GLU A 133 -1.57 -38.80 -20.01
CA GLU A 133 -2.64 -38.81 -21.01
C GLU A 133 -2.43 -37.76 -22.10
N LEU A 134 -1.95 -36.58 -21.74
CA LEU A 134 -1.60 -35.54 -22.71
C LEU A 134 -0.41 -35.97 -23.58
N PHE A 135 0.59 -36.64 -23.01
CA PHE A 135 1.69 -37.20 -23.77
C PHE A 135 1.20 -38.27 -24.76
N ARG A 136 0.31 -39.18 -24.31
CA ARG A 136 -0.35 -40.20 -25.14
C ARG A 136 -1.17 -39.58 -26.24
N ALA A 137 -1.98 -38.58 -25.92
CA ALA A 137 -2.80 -37.88 -26.92
C ALA A 137 -1.95 -37.21 -28.04
N ARG A 138 -0.81 -36.61 -27.68
CA ARG A 138 0.13 -36.05 -28.67
C ARG A 138 0.74 -37.11 -29.56
N ARG A 139 0.89 -38.33 -29.06
CA ARG A 139 1.46 -39.44 -29.83
C ARG A 139 0.49 -40.02 -30.85
N PHE A 140 -0.79 -40.16 -30.50
CA PHE A 140 -1.77 -40.89 -31.29
C PHE A 140 -2.76 -40.01 -32.05
N LEU A 141 -3.15 -38.87 -31.49
CA LEU A 141 -4.29 -38.11 -31.95
C LEU A 141 -3.90 -36.91 -32.85
N HIS A 142 -4.89 -36.43 -33.57
CA HIS A 142 -4.78 -35.14 -34.27
C HIS A 142 -4.72 -33.98 -33.25
N ALA A 143 -4.00 -32.93 -33.55
CA ALA A 143 -3.78 -31.80 -32.66
C ALA A 143 -5.08 -31.15 -32.12
N SER A 144 -6.16 -31.15 -32.92
CA SER A 144 -7.48 -30.60 -32.51
C SER A 144 -8.13 -31.34 -31.33
N SER A 145 -7.73 -32.59 -31.04
CA SER A 145 -8.31 -33.40 -29.99
C SER A 145 -7.61 -33.19 -28.63
N LEU A 146 -6.42 -32.59 -28.59
CA LEU A 146 -5.63 -32.43 -27.38
C LEU A 146 -6.35 -31.67 -26.29
N ALA A 147 -6.95 -30.53 -26.64
CA ALA A 147 -7.74 -29.72 -25.69
C ALA A 147 -8.99 -30.45 -25.18
N LYS A 148 -9.63 -31.29 -26.04
CA LYS A 148 -10.81 -32.06 -25.67
C LYS A 148 -10.47 -33.20 -24.70
N VAL A 149 -9.33 -33.85 -24.89
CA VAL A 149 -8.81 -34.90 -23.97
C VAL A 149 -8.46 -34.28 -22.63
N ALA A 150 -7.72 -33.15 -22.63
CA ALA A 150 -7.40 -32.41 -21.41
C ALA A 150 -8.68 -32.06 -20.64
N HIS A 151 -9.66 -31.48 -21.30
CA HIS A 151 -10.92 -31.11 -20.69
C HIS A 151 -11.69 -32.33 -20.10
N ARG A 152 -11.71 -33.48 -20.79
CA ARG A 152 -12.32 -34.71 -20.27
C ARG A 152 -11.60 -35.23 -19.02
N CYS A 153 -10.27 -35.19 -19.01
CA CYS A 153 -9.48 -35.58 -17.85
C CYS A 153 -9.74 -34.63 -16.66
N GLU A 154 -9.69 -33.35 -16.90
CA GLU A 154 -9.98 -32.31 -15.89
C GLU A 154 -11.41 -32.44 -15.31
N LEU A 155 -12.40 -32.69 -16.18
CA LEU A 155 -13.78 -32.85 -15.75
C LEU A 155 -13.92 -34.03 -14.77
N HIS A 156 -13.46 -35.23 -15.16
CA HIS A 156 -13.72 -36.47 -14.42
C HIS A 156 -12.75 -36.71 -13.26
N MET A 157 -11.54 -36.14 -13.30
CA MET A 157 -10.54 -36.34 -12.23
C MET A 157 -10.38 -35.12 -11.32
N VAL A 158 -10.88 -33.93 -11.71
CA VAL A 158 -10.75 -32.71 -10.89
C VAL A 158 -12.11 -32.10 -10.59
N ALA A 159 -12.87 -31.68 -11.63
CA ALA A 159 -14.09 -30.90 -11.45
C ALA A 159 -15.19 -31.66 -10.69
N GLU A 160 -15.38 -32.97 -10.95
CA GLU A 160 -16.36 -33.82 -10.24
C GLU A 160 -15.98 -34.08 -8.77
N HIS A 161 -14.72 -33.78 -8.35
CA HIS A 161 -14.18 -34.09 -7.02
C HIS A 161 -13.70 -32.85 -6.24
N LEU A 162 -14.14 -31.66 -6.59
CA LEU A 162 -13.73 -30.40 -5.97
C LEU A 162 -13.94 -30.39 -4.44
N GLN A 163 -15.05 -30.96 -3.95
CA GLN A 163 -15.34 -31.02 -2.52
C GLN A 163 -14.29 -31.81 -1.74
N PHE A 164 -13.83 -32.92 -2.32
CA PHE A 164 -12.74 -33.72 -1.73
C PHE A 164 -11.43 -32.95 -1.73
N LEU A 165 -11.08 -32.27 -2.84
CA LEU A 165 -9.86 -31.45 -2.92
C LEU A 165 -9.88 -30.30 -1.91
N TYR A 166 -11.03 -29.65 -1.72
CA TYR A 166 -11.14 -28.53 -0.77
C TYR A 166 -11.15 -28.97 0.70
N SER A 167 -11.39 -30.24 1.01
CA SER A 167 -11.49 -30.73 2.40
C SER A 167 -10.23 -30.46 3.21
N GLU A 168 -9.04 -30.54 2.59
CA GLU A 168 -7.74 -30.30 3.23
C GLU A 168 -7.14 -28.91 2.90
N CYS A 169 -7.81 -28.09 2.10
CA CYS A 169 -7.32 -26.79 1.66
C CYS A 169 -6.90 -25.89 2.85
N GLN A 170 -7.73 -25.82 3.90
CA GLN A 170 -7.44 -25.01 5.10
C GLN A 170 -6.19 -25.49 5.84
N ASN A 171 -6.00 -26.81 5.96
CA ASN A 171 -4.83 -27.40 6.61
C ASN A 171 -3.57 -27.15 5.79
N MET A 172 -3.62 -27.34 4.47
CA MET A 172 -2.50 -27.10 3.57
C MET A 172 -2.05 -25.63 3.60
N VAL A 173 -2.99 -24.69 3.60
CA VAL A 173 -2.69 -23.25 3.72
C VAL A 173 -2.16 -22.91 5.11
N LYS A 174 -2.75 -23.45 6.18
CA LYS A 174 -2.34 -23.20 7.57
C LYS A 174 -0.91 -23.66 7.85
N TYR A 175 -0.54 -24.84 7.35
CA TYR A 175 0.78 -25.44 7.53
C TYR A 175 1.76 -25.10 6.40
N GLU A 176 1.34 -24.28 5.44
CA GLU A 176 2.15 -23.81 4.31
C GLU A 176 2.79 -24.96 3.52
N GLN A 177 2.01 -26.00 3.24
CA GLN A 177 2.43 -27.19 2.49
C GLN A 177 2.63 -26.85 1.00
N LYS A 178 3.80 -26.30 0.66
CA LYS A 178 4.07 -25.68 -0.65
C LYS A 178 3.85 -26.64 -1.83
N MET A 179 4.26 -27.91 -1.70
CA MET A 179 4.11 -28.88 -2.77
C MET A 179 2.65 -29.20 -3.04
N ASP A 180 1.88 -29.44 -1.99
CA ASP A 180 0.45 -29.77 -2.11
C ASP A 180 -0.34 -28.58 -2.64
N LEU A 181 -0.03 -27.37 -2.15
CA LEU A 181 -0.63 -26.13 -2.66
C LEU A 181 -0.28 -25.88 -4.14
N SER A 182 0.93 -26.20 -4.57
CA SER A 182 1.32 -26.11 -5.98
C SER A 182 0.59 -27.13 -6.85
N ASN A 183 0.44 -28.37 -6.37
CA ASN A 183 -0.32 -29.41 -7.05
C ASN A 183 -1.82 -29.02 -7.15
N MET A 184 -2.39 -28.52 -6.04
CA MET A 184 -3.76 -28.04 -6.00
C MET A 184 -3.98 -26.90 -7.00
N TYR A 185 -3.10 -25.90 -7.01
CA TYR A 185 -3.15 -24.79 -7.95
C TYR A 185 -3.08 -25.25 -9.41
N ASP A 186 -2.13 -26.14 -9.73
CA ASP A 186 -1.94 -26.65 -11.10
C ASP A 186 -3.15 -27.46 -11.59
N LEU A 187 -3.85 -28.19 -10.72
CA LEU A 187 -5.08 -28.91 -11.04
C LEU A 187 -6.30 -28.00 -11.17
N LEU A 188 -6.45 -27.02 -10.26
CA LEU A 188 -7.66 -26.19 -10.20
C LEU A 188 -7.67 -25.08 -11.24
N LYS A 189 -6.51 -24.59 -11.72
CA LYS A 189 -6.42 -23.43 -12.62
C LYS A 189 -7.12 -23.64 -13.98
N SER A 190 -7.23 -24.87 -14.45
CA SER A 190 -7.88 -25.22 -15.70
C SER A 190 -9.40 -25.39 -15.57
N VAL A 191 -9.89 -25.55 -14.35
CA VAL A 191 -11.33 -25.73 -14.07
C VAL A 191 -11.97 -24.35 -13.77
N PRO A 192 -13.00 -23.94 -14.51
CA PRO A 192 -13.64 -22.64 -14.31
C PRO A 192 -14.12 -22.45 -12.86
N ASN A 193 -13.76 -21.30 -12.26
CA ASN A 193 -14.13 -20.90 -10.90
C ASN A 193 -13.60 -21.80 -9.76
N ALA A 194 -12.84 -22.84 -10.04
CA ALA A 194 -12.34 -23.75 -8.98
C ALA A 194 -11.28 -23.12 -8.07
N LEU A 195 -10.56 -22.10 -8.55
CA LEU A 195 -9.57 -21.40 -7.72
C LEU A 195 -10.18 -20.51 -6.63
N VAL A 196 -11.46 -20.14 -6.72
CA VAL A 196 -12.07 -19.16 -5.79
C VAL A 196 -11.95 -19.60 -4.34
N ALA A 197 -12.30 -20.84 -4.02
CA ALA A 197 -12.23 -21.36 -2.66
C ALA A 197 -10.80 -21.36 -2.09
N LEU A 198 -9.80 -21.70 -2.90
CA LEU A 198 -8.39 -21.66 -2.51
C LEU A 198 -7.91 -20.20 -2.30
N VAL A 199 -8.29 -19.29 -3.18
CA VAL A 199 -7.97 -17.85 -3.08
C VAL A 199 -8.57 -17.25 -1.81
N ASP A 200 -9.84 -17.57 -1.49
CA ASP A 200 -10.52 -17.10 -0.29
C ASP A 200 -9.87 -17.67 0.99
N THR A 201 -9.49 -18.94 0.98
CA THR A 201 -8.77 -19.57 2.10
C THR A 201 -7.40 -18.91 2.34
N VAL A 202 -6.66 -18.61 1.27
CA VAL A 202 -5.37 -17.91 1.34
C VAL A 202 -5.56 -16.47 1.84
N PHE A 203 -6.60 -15.76 1.35
CA PHE A 203 -6.96 -14.43 1.84
C PHE A 203 -7.21 -14.43 3.35
N ASP A 204 -8.09 -15.32 3.84
CA ASP A 204 -8.44 -15.40 5.26
C ASP A 204 -7.23 -15.76 6.11
N HIS A 205 -6.38 -16.66 5.65
CA HIS A 205 -5.16 -17.03 6.35
C HIS A 205 -4.20 -15.85 6.48
N ILE A 206 -3.90 -15.14 5.39
CA ILE A 206 -3.02 -13.96 5.40
C ILE A 206 -3.58 -12.88 6.32
N LYS A 207 -4.89 -12.61 6.23
CA LYS A 207 -5.58 -11.65 7.11
C LYS A 207 -5.44 -12.02 8.57
N ASN A 208 -5.68 -13.28 8.95
CA ASN A 208 -5.58 -13.74 10.33
C ASN A 208 -4.13 -13.67 10.84
N GLN A 209 -3.14 -14.04 10.04
CA GLN A 209 -1.72 -13.92 10.37
C GLN A 209 -1.32 -12.45 10.54
N GLY A 210 -1.78 -11.57 9.66
CA GLY A 210 -1.54 -10.13 9.77
C GLY A 210 -2.15 -9.53 11.03
N LEU A 211 -3.39 -9.87 11.37
CA LEU A 211 -4.05 -9.42 12.59
C LEU A 211 -3.33 -9.96 13.85
N ALA A 212 -2.92 -11.22 13.85
CA ALA A 212 -2.15 -11.80 14.95
C ALA A 212 -0.80 -11.10 15.14
N ALA A 213 -0.12 -10.72 14.05
CA ALA A 213 1.17 -10.03 14.10
C ALA A 213 1.11 -8.63 14.71
N ILE A 214 -0.05 -7.97 14.66
CA ILE A 214 -0.27 -6.63 15.23
C ILE A 214 -1.06 -6.65 16.54
N HIS A 215 -1.57 -7.81 16.94
CA HIS A 215 -2.34 -7.95 18.18
C HIS A 215 -1.40 -7.84 19.39
N ASN A 216 -1.86 -7.16 20.43
CA ASN A 216 -1.15 -7.02 21.73
C ASN A 216 0.22 -6.32 21.67
N LEU A 217 0.50 -5.52 20.64
CA LEU A 217 1.70 -4.70 20.62
C LEU A 217 1.65 -3.63 21.72
N GLN A 218 2.62 -3.62 22.64
CA GLN A 218 2.74 -2.70 23.76
C GLN A 218 4.17 -2.15 23.88
N GLY A 219 4.31 -1.04 24.58
CA GLY A 219 5.61 -0.43 24.90
C GLY A 219 6.02 0.71 23.97
N ASP A 220 7.19 1.30 24.23
CA ASP A 220 7.69 2.50 23.54
C ASP A 220 8.02 2.26 22.05
N SER A 221 8.29 1.01 21.66
CA SER A 221 8.66 0.62 20.28
C SER A 221 7.48 0.09 19.46
N ILE A 222 6.25 0.32 19.89
CA ILE A 222 5.04 -0.21 19.23
C ILE A 222 4.98 0.13 17.71
N HIS A 223 5.38 1.33 17.33
CA HIS A 223 5.39 1.78 15.94
C HIS A 223 6.43 1.04 15.08
N ILE A 224 7.57 0.66 15.66
CA ILE A 224 8.61 -0.12 14.97
C ILE A 224 8.11 -1.54 14.76
N ASN A 225 7.69 -2.20 15.84
CA ASN A 225 7.20 -3.57 15.78
C ASN A 225 5.99 -3.72 14.85
N PHE A 226 5.08 -2.74 14.88
CA PHE A 226 3.91 -2.72 14.01
C PHE A 226 4.29 -2.76 12.53
N VAL A 227 5.17 -1.85 12.10
CA VAL A 227 5.58 -1.74 10.69
C VAL A 227 6.42 -2.94 10.27
N GLU A 228 7.41 -3.34 11.08
CA GLU A 228 8.31 -4.46 10.76
C GLU A 228 7.56 -5.80 10.70
N ASN A 229 6.61 -6.06 11.61
CA ASN A 229 5.78 -7.26 11.57
C ASN A 229 4.89 -7.32 10.33
N LEU A 230 4.24 -6.21 9.97
CA LEU A 230 3.43 -6.14 8.75
C LEU A 230 4.25 -6.35 7.49
N LEU A 231 5.44 -5.76 7.41
CA LEU A 231 6.36 -5.96 6.29
C LEU A 231 6.84 -7.41 6.20
N ALA A 232 7.12 -8.05 7.34
CA ALA A 232 7.51 -9.45 7.39
C ALA A 232 6.39 -10.36 6.85
N VAL A 233 5.14 -10.14 7.27
CA VAL A 233 3.96 -10.85 6.75
C VAL A 233 3.81 -10.63 5.25
N TYR A 234 3.86 -9.39 4.78
CA TYR A 234 3.76 -9.08 3.35
C TYR A 234 4.84 -9.76 2.52
N LYS A 235 6.11 -9.66 2.92
CA LYS A 235 7.25 -10.26 2.22
C LYS A 235 7.13 -11.78 2.16
N LYS A 236 6.75 -12.40 3.29
CA LYS A 236 6.56 -13.86 3.41
C LYS A 236 5.52 -14.36 2.40
N TYR A 237 4.31 -13.79 2.42
CA TYR A 237 3.23 -14.26 1.55
C TYR A 237 3.41 -13.86 0.10
N ARG A 238 4.05 -12.73 -0.18
CA ARG A 238 4.44 -12.38 -1.55
C ARG A 238 5.43 -13.40 -2.13
N ALA A 239 6.40 -13.86 -1.34
CA ALA A 239 7.34 -14.90 -1.74
C ALA A 239 6.63 -16.25 -1.96
N LEU A 240 5.73 -16.63 -1.04
CA LEU A 240 4.91 -17.84 -1.17
C LEU A 240 4.08 -17.82 -2.46
N ILE A 241 3.38 -16.73 -2.74
CA ILE A 241 2.55 -16.59 -3.94
C ILE A 241 3.40 -16.68 -5.21
N LYS A 242 4.60 -16.09 -5.20
CA LYS A 242 5.52 -16.17 -6.34
C LYS A 242 6.00 -17.61 -6.57
N GLU A 243 6.34 -18.31 -5.51
CA GLU A 243 6.90 -19.67 -5.58
C GLU A 243 5.82 -20.70 -5.91
N VAL A 244 4.69 -20.68 -5.20
CA VAL A 244 3.65 -21.71 -5.24
C VAL A 244 2.62 -21.44 -6.34
N PHE A 245 2.10 -20.20 -6.41
CA PHE A 245 1.02 -19.83 -7.32
C PHE A 245 1.51 -19.06 -8.55
N LYS A 246 2.81 -19.07 -8.85
CA LYS A 246 3.42 -18.50 -10.06
C LYS A 246 3.05 -17.02 -10.30
N SER A 247 2.86 -16.26 -9.24
CA SER A 247 2.41 -14.85 -9.27
C SER A 247 1.04 -14.64 -9.92
N ASP A 248 0.13 -15.61 -9.78
CA ASP A 248 -1.24 -15.49 -10.28
C ASP A 248 -1.94 -14.24 -9.72
N GLN A 249 -2.68 -13.53 -10.59
CA GLN A 249 -3.29 -12.23 -10.26
C GLN A 249 -4.38 -12.34 -9.19
N ASN A 250 -5.10 -13.47 -9.11
CA ASN A 250 -6.13 -13.66 -8.09
C ASN A 250 -5.51 -13.76 -6.69
N PHE A 251 -4.39 -14.48 -6.57
CA PHE A 251 -3.66 -14.60 -5.29
C PHE A 251 -2.94 -13.31 -4.92
N MET A 252 -2.38 -12.58 -5.90
CA MET A 252 -1.83 -11.25 -5.65
C MET A 252 -2.93 -10.29 -5.18
N GLY A 253 -4.11 -10.33 -5.80
CA GLY A 253 -5.27 -9.57 -5.37
C GLY A 253 -5.77 -9.96 -3.97
N ALA A 254 -5.68 -11.24 -3.59
CA ALA A 254 -6.00 -11.72 -2.25
C ALA A 254 -5.01 -11.16 -1.20
N LEU A 255 -3.71 -11.15 -1.50
CA LEU A 255 -2.69 -10.52 -0.66
C LEU A 255 -2.97 -9.03 -0.46
N ASP A 256 -3.26 -8.30 -1.55
CA ASP A 256 -3.55 -6.87 -1.48
C ASP A 256 -4.81 -6.57 -0.64
N LYS A 257 -5.87 -7.36 -0.82
CA LYS A 257 -7.10 -7.24 -0.01
C LYS A 257 -6.87 -7.57 1.46
N ALA A 258 -6.07 -8.62 1.75
CA ALA A 258 -5.74 -9.01 3.11
C ALA A 258 -4.91 -7.92 3.80
N CYS A 259 -3.86 -7.39 3.15
CA CYS A 259 -3.06 -6.29 3.67
C CYS A 259 -3.90 -5.03 3.91
N ASN A 260 -4.77 -4.67 2.98
CA ASN A 260 -5.68 -3.54 3.16
C ASN A 260 -6.59 -3.75 4.38
N SER A 261 -7.18 -4.95 4.53
CA SER A 261 -8.05 -5.28 5.67
C SER A 261 -7.32 -5.23 7.02
N VAL A 262 -6.06 -5.69 7.08
CA VAL A 262 -5.25 -5.69 8.31
C VAL A 262 -4.79 -4.29 8.67
N ILE A 263 -4.27 -3.54 7.69
CA ILE A 263 -3.70 -2.20 7.91
C ILE A 263 -4.80 -1.22 8.32
N ASN A 264 -6.01 -1.34 7.76
CA ASN A 264 -7.15 -0.47 8.11
C ASN A 264 -8.04 -1.04 9.21
N HIS A 265 -7.57 -2.08 9.92
CA HIS A 265 -8.32 -2.67 11.02
C HIS A 265 -8.57 -1.65 12.14
N ARG A 266 -9.83 -1.58 12.59
CA ARG A 266 -10.27 -0.72 13.69
C ARG A 266 -10.68 -1.60 14.87
N PRO A 267 -10.02 -1.48 16.03
CA PRO A 267 -10.46 -2.19 17.23
C PRO A 267 -11.83 -1.68 17.71
N ASN A 268 -12.48 -2.44 18.55
CA ASN A 268 -13.77 -2.10 19.17
C ASN A 268 -14.91 -1.82 18.17
N ASP A 269 -15.16 -2.76 17.25
CA ASP A 269 -16.27 -2.72 16.27
C ASP A 269 -16.35 -1.41 15.46
N GLY A 270 -15.18 -0.84 15.13
CA GLY A 270 -15.07 0.34 14.30
C GLY A 270 -15.30 1.67 15.00
N ARG A 271 -15.47 1.70 16.32
CA ARG A 271 -15.65 2.93 17.09
C ARG A 271 -14.35 3.69 17.32
N SER A 272 -13.24 2.99 17.39
CA SER A 272 -11.91 3.59 17.54
C SER A 272 -11.31 3.95 16.18
N PRO A 273 -10.54 5.06 16.07
CA PRO A 273 -9.84 5.39 14.84
C PRO A 273 -8.77 4.35 14.52
N CYS A 274 -8.48 4.18 13.23
CA CYS A 274 -7.37 3.35 12.78
C CYS A 274 -6.04 3.98 13.23
N ARG A 275 -5.18 3.20 13.89
CA ARG A 275 -3.88 3.66 14.41
C ARG A 275 -2.75 3.56 13.40
N SER A 276 -2.93 2.83 12.31
CA SER A 276 -1.88 2.57 11.33
C SER A 276 -1.26 3.82 10.71
N PRO A 277 -2.04 4.87 10.34
CA PRO A 277 -1.46 6.09 9.79
C PRO A 277 -0.53 6.80 10.79
N GLU A 278 -0.93 6.89 12.05
CA GLU A 278 -0.13 7.46 13.13
C GLU A 278 1.15 6.66 13.38
N LEU A 279 1.02 5.32 13.50
CA LEU A 279 2.16 4.44 13.77
C LEU A 279 3.17 4.45 12.62
N LEU A 280 2.71 4.47 11.37
CA LEU A 280 3.59 4.59 10.22
C LEU A 280 4.31 5.94 10.18
N ALA A 281 3.62 7.04 10.48
CA ALA A 281 4.25 8.37 10.54
C ALA A 281 5.33 8.42 11.65
N LYS A 282 5.07 7.82 12.82
CA LYS A 282 6.05 7.69 13.91
C LYS A 282 7.24 6.81 13.55
N TYR A 283 7.02 5.74 12.79
CA TYR A 283 8.09 4.89 12.27
C TYR A 283 9.03 5.69 11.35
N CYS A 284 8.47 6.41 10.38
CA CYS A 284 9.25 7.28 9.50
C CYS A 284 10.00 8.36 10.28
N ASP A 285 9.35 8.97 11.29
CA ASP A 285 10.00 9.96 12.17
C ASP A 285 11.20 9.39 12.91
N THR A 286 11.09 8.16 13.40
CA THR A 286 12.19 7.49 14.10
C THR A 286 13.39 7.22 13.18
N LEU A 287 13.13 6.85 11.92
CA LEU A 287 14.18 6.61 10.92
C LEU A 287 14.88 7.89 10.47
N LEU A 288 14.13 8.99 10.36
CA LEU A 288 14.65 10.29 9.86
C LEU A 288 15.30 11.15 10.93
N LYS A 289 15.12 10.83 12.21
CA LYS A 289 15.79 11.52 13.32
C LYS A 289 17.26 11.12 13.48
N LYS A 290 18.09 12.08 13.89
CA LYS A 290 19.47 11.81 14.34
C LYS A 290 19.43 10.78 15.47
N SER A 291 19.94 9.59 15.19
CA SER A 291 20.03 8.49 16.16
C SER A 291 21.48 8.26 16.56
N SER A 292 21.70 7.96 17.85
CA SER A 292 22.99 7.46 18.35
C SER A 292 23.24 5.98 17.99
N LYS A 293 22.26 5.30 17.41
CA LYS A 293 22.33 3.89 17.02
C LYS A 293 22.79 3.81 15.57
N GLY A 294 24.04 3.61 15.30
CA GLY A 294 24.75 3.44 14.03
C GLY A 294 24.04 2.77 12.84
N ILE A 295 22.82 3.19 12.52
CA ILE A 295 22.08 2.76 11.31
C ILE A 295 22.69 3.54 10.14
N THR A 296 23.07 2.83 9.08
CA THR A 296 23.64 3.43 7.87
C THR A 296 22.57 4.18 7.06
N GLU A 297 22.96 5.17 6.26
CA GLU A 297 22.02 5.89 5.37
C GLU A 297 21.33 4.94 4.37
N SER A 298 22.05 3.93 3.89
CA SER A 298 21.49 2.92 2.99
C SER A 298 20.38 2.10 3.64
N GLU A 299 20.56 1.68 4.89
CA GLU A 299 19.51 0.96 5.65
C GLU A 299 18.29 1.83 5.94
N VAL A 300 18.52 3.12 6.21
CA VAL A 300 17.42 4.08 6.38
C VAL A 300 16.63 4.22 5.09
N ASP A 301 17.32 4.36 3.96
CA ASP A 301 16.70 4.50 2.64
C ASP A 301 15.88 3.25 2.25
N GLU A 302 16.41 2.06 2.50
CA GLU A 302 15.71 0.79 2.28
C GLU A 302 14.44 0.69 3.14
N LYS A 303 14.55 0.93 4.45
CA LYS A 303 13.40 0.88 5.38
C LYS A 303 12.33 1.92 5.04
N LEU A 304 12.72 3.13 4.62
CA LEU A 304 11.78 4.15 4.15
C LEU A 304 11.10 3.73 2.85
N SER A 305 11.84 3.12 1.92
CA SER A 305 11.28 2.57 0.68
C SER A 305 10.24 1.47 0.96
N GLU A 306 10.54 0.58 1.90
CA GLU A 306 9.62 -0.47 2.34
C GLU A 306 8.38 0.08 3.04
N SER A 307 8.51 1.16 3.82
CA SER A 307 7.38 1.81 4.49
C SER A 307 6.29 2.29 3.52
N ILE A 308 6.67 2.61 2.29
CA ILE A 308 5.72 3.00 1.22
C ILE A 308 4.80 1.84 0.82
N ILE A 309 5.23 0.58 1.01
CA ILE A 309 4.38 -0.59 0.76
C ILE A 309 3.15 -0.52 1.67
N ILE A 310 3.35 -0.28 2.98
CA ILE A 310 2.26 -0.16 3.95
C ILE A 310 1.43 1.10 3.67
N PHE A 311 2.10 2.22 3.35
CA PHE A 311 1.45 3.49 3.05
C PHE A 311 0.42 3.38 1.91
N LYS A 312 0.71 2.57 0.89
CA LYS A 312 -0.22 2.35 -0.24
C LYS A 312 -1.57 1.78 0.19
N TYR A 313 -1.58 0.93 1.22
CA TYR A 313 -2.80 0.30 1.73
C TYR A 313 -3.56 1.15 2.76
N ILE A 314 -3.00 2.23 3.28
CA ILE A 314 -3.68 3.12 4.21
C ILE A 314 -4.84 3.84 3.52
N ASP A 315 -6.04 3.74 4.09
CA ASP A 315 -7.23 4.46 3.60
C ASP A 315 -7.22 5.92 4.07
N ASP A 316 -6.90 6.17 5.35
CA ASP A 316 -6.86 7.50 5.98
C ASP A 316 -5.48 8.15 5.77
N LYS A 317 -5.12 8.46 4.49
CA LYS A 317 -3.81 9.05 4.13
C LYS A 317 -3.64 10.47 4.65
N ASP A 318 -4.73 11.22 4.81
CA ASP A 318 -4.75 12.56 5.40
C ASP A 318 -4.29 12.56 6.86
N VAL A 319 -4.65 11.53 7.63
CA VAL A 319 -4.16 11.33 9.01
C VAL A 319 -2.64 11.15 9.00
N PHE A 320 -2.13 10.26 8.15
CA PHE A 320 -0.68 10.09 7.99
C PHE A 320 0.00 11.40 7.62
N GLN A 321 -0.53 12.12 6.63
CA GLN A 321 0.01 13.41 6.19
C GLN A 321 0.12 14.41 7.34
N LYS A 322 -0.90 14.48 8.20
CA LYS A 322 -0.93 15.43 9.31
C LYS A 322 0.14 15.11 10.36
N PHE A 323 0.24 13.82 10.77
CA PHE A 323 1.28 13.37 11.70
C PHE A 323 2.69 13.52 11.11
N TYR A 324 2.89 13.11 9.86
CA TYR A 324 4.18 13.22 9.18
C TYR A 324 4.62 14.69 9.01
N SER A 325 3.71 15.57 8.57
CA SER A 325 3.96 17.01 8.42
C SER A 325 4.38 17.64 9.75
N ARG A 326 3.71 17.29 10.86
CA ARG A 326 4.05 17.76 12.20
C ARG A 326 5.43 17.28 12.67
N SER A 327 5.72 16.02 12.43
CA SER A 327 7.04 15.45 12.75
C SER A 327 8.15 16.07 11.91
N LEU A 328 7.94 16.25 10.60
CA LEU A 328 8.87 16.92 9.71
C LEU A 328 9.15 18.36 10.18
N ALA A 329 8.11 19.13 10.50
CA ALA A 329 8.27 20.48 11.01
C ALA A 329 9.13 20.52 12.29
N LYS A 330 8.87 19.61 13.24
CA LYS A 330 9.68 19.49 14.47
C LYS A 330 11.15 19.14 14.14
N ARG A 331 11.41 18.20 13.23
CA ARG A 331 12.78 17.82 12.84
C ARG A 331 13.53 18.96 12.17
N LEU A 332 12.88 19.67 11.26
CA LEU A 332 13.50 20.81 10.53
C LEU A 332 13.81 21.97 11.48
N ILE A 333 12.83 22.43 12.26
CA ILE A 333 12.99 23.57 13.18
C ILE A 333 14.06 23.29 14.23
N HIS A 334 14.07 22.09 14.79
CA HIS A 334 15.01 21.72 15.87
C HIS A 334 16.31 21.09 15.36
N GLN A 335 16.55 21.07 14.05
CA GLN A 335 17.76 20.50 13.42
C GLN A 335 18.03 19.04 13.84
N GLN A 336 16.93 18.26 13.99
CA GLN A 336 16.99 16.86 14.42
C GLN A 336 17.02 15.89 13.23
N THR A 337 17.00 16.39 12.01
CA THR A 337 17.06 15.58 10.78
C THR A 337 18.42 14.91 10.65
N GLN A 338 18.44 13.62 10.36
CA GLN A 338 19.66 12.85 10.13
C GLN A 338 20.33 13.28 8.82
N SER A 339 19.58 13.36 7.73
CA SER A 339 20.03 13.76 6.40
C SER A 339 18.92 14.51 5.68
N MET A 340 19.25 15.65 5.05
CA MET A 340 18.29 16.40 4.24
C MET A 340 17.92 15.63 2.97
N ASP A 341 18.86 14.87 2.41
CA ASP A 341 18.63 14.03 1.23
C ASP A 341 17.63 12.90 1.53
N ALA A 342 17.69 12.29 2.72
CA ALA A 342 16.73 11.28 3.15
C ALA A 342 15.31 11.86 3.31
N GLU A 343 15.17 13.08 3.83
CA GLU A 343 13.88 13.78 3.91
C GLU A 343 13.31 14.05 2.51
N GLU A 344 14.12 14.57 1.61
CA GLU A 344 13.73 14.85 0.23
C GLU A 344 13.34 13.56 -0.51
N ALA A 345 14.12 12.49 -0.35
CA ALA A 345 13.84 11.19 -0.92
C ALA A 345 12.47 10.65 -0.45
N MET A 346 12.17 10.77 0.85
CA MET A 346 10.87 10.35 1.39
C MET A 346 9.71 11.19 0.85
N ILE A 347 9.86 12.51 0.77
CA ILE A 347 8.85 13.41 0.18
C ILE A 347 8.60 13.05 -1.29
N ASN A 348 9.65 12.74 -2.05
CA ASN A 348 9.53 12.32 -3.44
C ASN A 348 8.82 10.97 -3.60
N ARG A 349 9.06 10.00 -2.70
CA ARG A 349 8.32 8.72 -2.67
C ARG A 349 6.82 8.93 -2.38
N LEU A 350 6.49 9.79 -1.42
CA LEU A 350 5.10 10.17 -1.12
C LEU A 350 4.44 10.87 -2.32
N LYS A 351 5.20 11.74 -3.02
CA LYS A 351 4.73 12.40 -4.24
C LYS A 351 4.43 11.41 -5.36
N GLN A 352 5.27 10.40 -5.55
CA GLN A 352 5.03 9.33 -6.52
C GLN A 352 3.79 8.49 -6.17
N ALA A 353 3.55 8.26 -4.87
CA ALA A 353 2.43 7.44 -4.40
C ALA A 353 1.08 8.18 -4.42
N CYS A 354 1.04 9.50 -4.13
CA CYS A 354 -0.20 10.28 -3.94
C CYS A 354 -0.28 11.58 -4.75
N GLY A 355 0.73 11.91 -5.55
CA GLY A 355 0.78 13.12 -6.36
C GLY A 355 1.30 14.36 -5.62
N TYR A 356 1.46 15.45 -6.37
CA TYR A 356 2.06 16.70 -5.87
C TYR A 356 1.16 17.42 -4.84
N GLU A 357 -0.15 17.39 -5.03
CA GLU A 357 -1.09 18.07 -4.13
C GLU A 357 -0.95 17.59 -2.69
N PHE A 358 -0.81 16.28 -2.50
CA PHE A 358 -0.57 15.66 -1.20
C PHE A 358 0.73 16.14 -0.53
N THR A 359 1.80 16.37 -1.30
CA THR A 359 3.13 16.73 -0.78
C THR A 359 3.44 18.22 -0.84
N SER A 360 2.55 19.05 -1.39
CA SER A 360 2.80 20.47 -1.64
C SER A 360 3.25 21.26 -0.39
N LYS A 361 2.59 21.01 0.75
CA LYS A 361 2.96 21.64 2.03
C LYS A 361 4.31 21.15 2.54
N LEU A 362 4.64 19.87 2.35
CA LEU A 362 5.94 19.29 2.74
C LEU A 362 7.08 19.93 1.92
N HIS A 363 6.89 20.07 0.62
CA HIS A 363 7.87 20.75 -0.24
C HIS A 363 8.05 22.22 0.14
N ARG A 364 6.97 22.93 0.49
CA ARG A 364 7.08 24.32 0.95
C ARG A 364 7.88 24.45 2.22
N MET A 365 7.68 23.56 3.21
CA MET A 365 8.49 23.55 4.43
C MET A 365 9.98 23.36 4.09
N PHE A 366 10.30 22.47 3.16
CA PHE A 366 11.65 22.20 2.73
C PHE A 366 12.28 23.41 2.01
N THR A 367 11.52 24.04 1.13
CA THR A 367 11.93 25.29 0.43
C THR A 367 12.17 26.43 1.40
N ASP A 368 11.30 26.62 2.42
CA ASP A 368 11.47 27.66 3.42
C ASP A 368 12.78 27.52 4.19
N MET A 369 13.24 26.29 4.47
CA MET A 369 14.53 26.05 5.12
C MET A 369 15.70 26.51 4.24
N SER A 370 15.68 26.18 2.94
CA SER A 370 16.71 26.62 1.98
C SER A 370 16.71 28.14 1.80
N VAL A 371 15.53 28.73 1.59
CA VAL A 371 15.37 30.19 1.46
C VAL A 371 15.81 30.92 2.73
N SER A 372 15.54 30.34 3.92
CA SER A 372 15.99 30.92 5.19
C SER A 372 17.50 30.91 5.33
N ALA A 373 18.21 29.89 4.83
CA ALA A 373 19.65 29.86 4.81
C ALA A 373 20.25 30.99 3.97
N ASP A 374 19.70 31.22 2.76
CA ASP A 374 20.09 32.33 1.89
C ASP A 374 19.78 33.69 2.52
N LEU A 375 18.65 33.80 3.22
CA LEU A 375 18.25 35.04 3.91
C LEU A 375 19.20 35.36 5.06
N ASN A 376 19.63 34.35 5.84
CA ASN A 376 20.62 34.53 6.89
C ASN A 376 21.97 35.05 6.33
N ASN A 377 22.44 34.51 5.21
CA ASN A 377 23.67 34.99 4.55
C ASN A 377 23.55 36.45 4.13
N LYS A 378 22.39 36.84 3.57
CA LYS A 378 22.09 38.22 3.18
C LYS A 378 21.99 39.15 4.40
N PHE A 379 21.42 38.69 5.50
CA PHE A 379 21.33 39.44 6.75
C PHE A 379 22.71 39.65 7.38
N GLN A 380 23.56 38.63 7.43
CA GLN A 380 24.93 38.75 7.88
C GLN A 380 25.77 39.74 7.02
N SER A 381 25.57 39.75 5.71
CA SER A 381 26.19 40.72 4.82
C SER A 381 25.70 42.15 5.09
N PHE A 382 24.41 42.32 5.35
CA PHE A 382 23.82 43.60 5.71
C PHE A 382 24.35 44.14 7.04
N THR A 383 24.47 43.31 8.09
CA THR A 383 25.03 43.72 9.38
C THR A 383 26.50 44.10 9.27
N LYS A 384 27.29 43.35 8.48
CA LYS A 384 28.70 43.67 8.20
C LYS A 384 28.87 44.99 7.44
N GLN A 385 28.04 45.26 6.42
CA GLN A 385 28.11 46.50 5.64
C GLN A 385 27.75 47.74 6.46
N LYS A 386 26.87 47.62 7.44
CA LYS A 386 26.46 48.69 8.34
C LYS A 386 27.29 48.78 9.62
N ASP A 387 28.32 47.93 9.77
CA ASP A 387 29.16 47.80 10.97
C ASP A 387 28.36 47.64 12.26
N ILE A 388 27.31 46.80 12.18
CA ILE A 388 26.39 46.52 13.29
C ILE A 388 26.86 45.25 14.00
N ASP A 389 27.33 45.39 15.24
CA ASP A 389 27.53 44.28 16.13
C ASP A 389 26.22 43.93 16.85
N LEU A 390 25.76 42.70 16.68
CA LEU A 390 24.57 42.17 17.33
C LEU A 390 24.86 41.62 18.74
N GLY A 391 26.14 41.47 19.11
CA GLY A 391 26.55 40.89 20.39
C GLY A 391 26.30 39.38 20.54
N ILE A 392 25.55 38.79 19.63
CA ILE A 392 25.19 37.36 19.62
C ILE A 392 25.24 36.79 18.19
N ASN A 393 25.44 35.50 18.08
CA ASN A 393 25.26 34.78 16.83
C ASN A 393 23.78 34.54 16.60
N PHE A 394 23.17 35.25 15.65
CA PHE A 394 21.74 35.24 15.39
C PHE A 394 21.42 34.61 14.05
N GLY A 395 20.58 33.59 14.07
CA GLY A 395 20.07 32.89 12.89
C GLY A 395 18.55 32.77 12.93
N ILE A 396 17.91 32.81 11.78
CA ILE A 396 16.45 32.85 11.68
C ILE A 396 15.92 31.91 10.62
N TYR A 397 14.76 31.33 10.88
CA TYR A 397 13.95 30.64 9.90
C TYR A 397 12.69 31.45 9.62
N VAL A 398 12.47 31.83 8.37
CA VAL A 398 11.24 32.48 7.92
C VAL A 398 10.33 31.45 7.30
N LEU A 399 9.22 31.18 7.95
CA LEU A 399 8.30 30.11 7.64
C LEU A 399 7.02 30.66 7.01
N GLN A 400 6.58 30.10 5.88
CA GLN A 400 5.36 30.55 5.21
C GLN A 400 4.11 30.11 5.98
N ALA A 401 3.26 31.06 6.35
CA ALA A 401 1.99 30.76 7.00
C ALA A 401 1.14 29.79 6.16
N GLY A 402 0.48 28.85 6.83
CA GLY A 402 -0.38 27.83 6.21
C GLY A 402 0.33 26.62 5.59
N ALA A 403 1.67 26.65 5.40
CA ALA A 403 2.45 25.47 5.03
C ALA A 403 2.87 24.65 6.25
N TRP A 404 3.21 25.32 7.34
CA TRP A 404 3.69 24.71 8.57
C TRP A 404 2.55 24.38 9.54
N PRO A 405 2.52 23.18 10.13
CA PRO A 405 1.50 22.78 11.11
C PRO A 405 1.83 23.28 12.52
N LEU A 406 1.94 24.61 12.69
CA LEU A 406 2.43 25.24 13.93
C LEU A 406 1.31 25.54 14.96
N GLY A 407 0.08 25.13 14.70
CA GLY A 407 -1.08 25.49 15.52
C GLY A 407 -1.42 26.99 15.42
N GLN A 408 -2.51 27.41 16.04
CA GLN A 408 -2.71 28.84 16.30
C GLN A 408 -1.72 29.21 17.40
N ALA A 409 -0.66 29.93 17.04
CA ALA A 409 0.20 30.56 18.04
C ALA A 409 -0.70 31.45 18.90
N VAL A 410 -1.04 30.99 20.08
CA VAL A 410 -1.54 31.91 21.11
C VAL A 410 -0.41 32.91 21.26
N VAL A 411 -0.60 34.11 20.78
CA VAL A 411 0.34 35.21 20.98
C VAL A 411 0.31 35.50 22.47
N THR A 412 1.13 34.74 23.19
CA THR A 412 1.35 35.00 24.61
C THR A 412 2.28 36.19 24.71
N SER A 413 1.91 37.15 25.53
CA SER A 413 2.80 38.22 25.90
C SER A 413 4.07 37.61 26.47
N PHE A 414 5.20 37.81 25.80
CA PHE A 414 6.52 37.38 26.26
C PHE A 414 7.44 38.58 26.26
N ALA A 415 7.97 38.91 27.43
CA ALA A 415 8.95 39.99 27.54
C ALA A 415 10.29 39.48 27.00
N LEU A 416 10.68 40.00 25.83
CA LEU A 416 11.91 39.61 25.16
C LEU A 416 13.12 40.06 26.00
N PRO A 417 14.11 39.18 26.29
CA PRO A 417 15.32 39.59 26.95
C PRO A 417 16.08 40.67 26.17
N GLN A 418 16.61 41.65 26.88
CA GLN A 418 17.31 42.81 26.30
C GLN A 418 18.43 42.40 25.32
N GLN A 419 19.09 41.29 25.59
CA GLN A 419 20.16 40.74 24.74
C GLN A 419 19.68 40.36 23.34
N LEU A 420 18.38 40.10 23.16
CA LEU A 420 17.78 39.71 21.87
C LEU A 420 17.12 40.89 21.14
N GLU A 421 16.72 41.95 21.83
CA GLU A 421 15.93 43.05 21.27
C GLU A 421 16.60 43.66 20.02
N LYS A 422 17.90 43.98 20.12
CA LYS A 422 18.66 44.53 19.01
C LYS A 422 18.64 43.66 17.77
N SER A 423 18.85 42.35 17.94
CA SER A 423 18.88 41.40 16.82
C SER A 423 17.52 41.28 16.15
N VAL A 424 16.45 41.24 16.92
CA VAL A 424 15.06 41.16 16.44
C VAL A 424 14.70 42.42 15.66
N GLN A 425 14.93 43.61 16.22
CA GLN A 425 14.64 44.90 15.57
C GLN A 425 15.44 45.07 14.27
N MET A 426 16.71 44.73 14.27
CA MET A 426 17.55 44.82 13.07
C MET A 426 17.10 43.86 11.97
N PHE A 427 16.68 42.62 12.33
CA PHE A 427 16.13 41.72 11.34
C PHE A 427 14.78 42.19 10.79
N GLU A 428 13.88 42.72 11.63
CA GLU A 428 12.61 43.30 11.17
C GLU A 428 12.83 44.43 10.17
N THR A 429 13.75 45.35 10.48
CA THR A 429 14.12 46.45 9.56
C THR A 429 14.65 45.89 8.23
N PHE A 430 15.63 44.96 8.30
CA PHE A 430 16.18 44.32 7.11
C PHE A 430 15.12 43.60 6.26
N TYR A 431 14.16 42.94 6.90
CA TYR A 431 13.12 42.20 6.21
C TYR A 431 12.08 43.10 5.58
N HIS A 432 11.63 44.13 6.29
CA HIS A 432 10.67 45.11 5.77
C HIS A 432 11.20 45.92 4.59
N ASP A 433 12.48 46.28 4.61
CA ASP A 433 13.14 46.98 3.50
C ASP A 433 13.14 46.16 2.20
N ARG A 434 13.12 44.82 2.30
CA ARG A 434 13.22 43.89 1.15
C ARG A 434 11.90 43.30 0.71
N PHE A 435 10.95 43.17 1.61
CA PHE A 435 9.68 42.45 1.36
C PHE A 435 8.47 43.30 1.76
N ASN A 436 8.03 44.14 0.84
CA ASN A 436 6.81 44.95 1.05
C ASN A 436 5.57 44.06 1.13
N GLY A 437 4.65 44.40 2.06
CA GLY A 437 3.35 43.75 2.20
C GLY A 437 3.41 42.40 2.96
N ARG A 438 4.56 42.02 3.54
CA ARG A 438 4.68 40.82 4.39
C ARG A 438 4.74 41.23 5.86
N LYS A 439 4.00 40.48 6.70
CA LYS A 439 4.01 40.65 8.16
C LYS A 439 4.77 39.47 8.80
N LEU A 440 5.74 39.76 9.67
CA LEU A 440 6.40 38.81 10.50
C LEU A 440 5.62 38.58 11.80
N THR A 441 5.57 37.34 12.26
CA THR A 441 5.08 36.96 13.59
C THR A 441 6.12 36.07 14.23
N TRP A 442 6.63 36.47 15.39
CA TRP A 442 7.66 35.73 16.10
C TRP A 442 7.07 34.54 16.85
N LEU A 443 7.71 33.37 16.68
CA LEU A 443 7.32 32.12 17.34
C LEU A 443 8.36 31.75 18.39
N HIS A 444 8.48 32.55 19.45
CA HIS A 444 9.51 32.42 20.49
C HIS A 444 9.52 31.03 21.15
N HIS A 445 8.36 30.39 21.28
CA HIS A 445 8.22 29.04 21.84
C HIS A 445 8.90 27.95 21.00
N LEU A 446 9.20 28.21 19.73
CA LEU A 446 9.91 27.27 18.82
C LEU A 446 11.40 27.58 18.71
N CYS A 447 11.86 28.73 19.21
CA CYS A 447 13.23 29.17 19.10
C CYS A 447 14.13 28.45 20.11
N GLN A 448 15.43 28.37 19.79
CA GLN A 448 16.47 27.75 20.61
C GLN A 448 17.66 28.69 20.73
N ALA A 449 18.41 28.52 21.82
CA ALA A 449 19.64 29.23 22.05
C ALA A 449 20.73 28.29 22.58
N GLU A 450 21.99 28.61 22.28
CA GLU A 450 23.15 28.03 22.95
C GLU A 450 23.67 29.01 23.97
N LEU A 451 23.66 28.62 25.24
CA LEU A 451 24.19 29.39 26.37
C LEU A 451 25.49 28.81 26.83
N LYS A 452 26.49 29.68 27.07
CA LYS A 452 27.75 29.32 27.74
C LYS A 452 27.60 29.63 29.23
N LEU A 453 27.66 28.58 30.06
CA LEU A 453 27.64 28.74 31.52
C LEU A 453 29.03 29.08 32.01
N GLY A 454 29.30 30.38 32.23
CA GLY A 454 30.61 30.91 32.60
C GLY A 454 30.93 30.89 34.11
N HIS A 455 29.91 30.73 34.95
CA HIS A 455 30.02 30.73 36.41
C HIS A 455 30.54 29.39 36.99
N LEU A 456 30.60 28.33 36.16
CA LEU A 456 31.03 27.01 36.59
C LEU A 456 32.52 26.78 36.41
N LYS A 457 33.10 25.88 37.21
CA LYS A 457 34.53 25.51 37.14
C LYS A 457 34.98 25.02 35.76
N LYS A 458 34.03 24.38 35.02
CA LYS A 458 34.23 23.95 33.62
C LYS A 458 33.24 24.71 32.74
N PRO A 459 33.67 25.21 31.58
CA PRO A 459 32.74 25.86 30.66
C PRO A 459 31.81 24.83 30.02
N TYR A 460 30.50 24.97 30.23
CA TYR A 460 29.46 24.16 29.59
C TYR A 460 28.76 25.00 28.55
N VAL A 461 28.40 24.37 27.43
CA VAL A 461 27.52 24.92 26.40
C VAL A 461 26.21 24.14 26.40
N VAL A 462 25.14 24.83 26.74
CA VAL A 462 23.81 24.22 26.87
C VAL A 462 22.90 24.74 25.76
N THR A 463 22.30 23.83 25.00
CA THR A 463 21.22 24.17 24.06
C THR A 463 19.88 24.13 24.80
N VAL A 464 19.19 25.25 24.83
CA VAL A 464 17.92 25.44 25.53
C VAL A 464 16.86 26.07 24.62
N GLN A 465 15.59 26.00 24.98
CA GLN A 465 14.53 26.78 24.34
C GLN A 465 14.57 28.24 24.79
N THR A 466 13.97 29.14 24.00
CA THR A 466 14.01 30.57 24.29
C THR A 466 13.46 30.91 25.69
N PHE A 467 12.38 30.26 26.14
CA PHE A 467 11.86 30.53 27.48
C PHE A 467 12.78 30.03 28.59
N GLN A 468 13.43 28.87 28.41
CA GLN A 468 14.46 28.38 29.32
C GLN A 468 15.68 29.35 29.35
N MET A 469 16.11 29.83 28.17
CA MET A 469 17.16 30.83 28.07
C MET A 469 16.79 32.11 28.83
N ALA A 470 15.58 32.61 28.62
CA ALA A 470 15.11 33.84 29.29
C ALA A 470 15.08 33.68 30.83
N ILE A 471 14.64 32.53 31.31
CA ILE A 471 14.70 32.22 32.77
C ILE A 471 16.17 32.24 33.25
N LEU A 472 17.09 31.55 32.54
CA LEU A 472 18.51 31.50 32.97
C LEU A 472 19.20 32.86 32.89
N LEU A 473 18.86 33.73 31.94
CA LEU A 473 19.43 35.07 31.82
C LEU A 473 19.08 36.00 33.01
N LEU A 474 17.95 35.76 33.69
CA LEU A 474 17.61 36.54 34.90
C LEU A 474 18.58 36.28 36.06
N PHE A 475 19.25 35.11 36.06
CA PHE A 475 20.27 34.76 37.05
C PHE A 475 21.66 35.36 36.73
N GLU A 476 21.77 36.21 35.73
CA GLU A 476 23.03 36.90 35.41
C GLU A 476 23.48 37.86 36.56
N LYS A 477 22.52 38.46 37.27
CA LYS A 477 22.77 39.44 38.33
C LYS A 477 22.49 38.94 39.72
N THR A 478 21.76 37.81 39.87
CA THR A 478 21.30 37.28 41.15
C THR A 478 21.40 35.76 41.15
N ASP A 479 21.74 35.14 42.27
CA ASP A 479 21.86 33.70 42.40
C ASP A 479 20.53 33.01 42.77
N GLN A 480 19.54 33.78 43.21
CA GLN A 480 18.22 33.30 43.68
C GLN A 480 17.12 34.28 43.26
N LEU A 481 16.00 33.73 42.77
CA LEU A 481 14.79 34.45 42.40
C LEU A 481 13.54 33.62 42.73
N SER A 482 12.44 34.28 43.10
CA SER A 482 11.17 33.60 43.31
C SER A 482 10.51 33.24 41.96
N CYS A 483 9.77 32.14 41.94
CA CYS A 483 9.01 31.74 40.74
C CYS A 483 8.06 32.85 40.27
N LYS A 484 7.46 33.60 41.20
CA LYS A 484 6.57 34.73 40.89
C LYS A 484 7.32 35.85 40.16
N GLU A 485 8.48 36.28 40.68
CA GLU A 485 9.28 37.35 40.03
C GLU A 485 9.72 36.97 38.63
N ILE A 486 10.16 35.72 38.44
CA ILE A 486 10.57 35.23 37.11
C ILE A 486 9.41 35.28 36.12
N ARG A 487 8.23 34.76 36.55
CA ARG A 487 7.03 34.73 35.69
C ARG A 487 6.54 36.11 35.30
N GLU A 488 6.46 37.02 36.29
CA GLU A 488 6.01 38.39 36.07
C GLU A 488 6.97 39.18 35.21
N THR A 489 8.27 39.05 35.39
CA THR A 489 9.32 39.70 34.60
C THR A 489 9.27 39.26 33.13
N LEU A 490 9.10 37.96 32.90
CA LEU A 490 9.07 37.38 31.55
C LEU A 490 7.66 37.38 30.91
N GLN A 491 6.63 37.76 31.65
CA GLN A 491 5.22 37.76 31.24
C GLN A 491 4.78 36.38 30.68
N LEU A 492 5.27 35.30 31.28
CA LEU A 492 4.90 33.93 30.88
C LEU A 492 3.58 33.53 31.55
N ASN A 493 2.76 32.75 30.87
CA ASN A 493 1.62 32.11 31.51
C ASN A 493 2.09 31.00 32.46
N SER A 494 1.25 30.63 33.42
CA SER A 494 1.55 29.65 34.48
C SER A 494 2.00 28.29 33.90
N GLU A 495 1.31 27.78 32.89
CA GLU A 495 1.61 26.49 32.27
C GLU A 495 2.98 26.50 31.58
N GLN A 496 3.25 27.53 30.80
CA GLN A 496 4.55 27.68 30.09
C GLN A 496 5.68 27.84 31.11
N PHE A 497 5.50 28.70 32.11
CA PHE A 497 6.50 28.89 33.17
C PHE A 497 6.82 27.56 33.87
N LYS A 498 5.79 26.88 34.41
CA LYS A 498 5.95 25.61 35.11
C LYS A 498 6.68 24.57 34.26
N ARG A 499 6.27 24.40 33.00
CA ARG A 499 6.89 23.45 32.05
C ARG A 499 8.38 23.71 31.85
N HIS A 500 8.77 24.96 31.62
CA HIS A 500 10.17 25.31 31.32
C HIS A 500 11.03 25.35 32.60
N ALA A 501 10.51 25.85 33.71
CA ALA A 501 11.21 25.85 34.98
C ALA A 501 11.46 24.43 35.50
N THR A 502 10.45 23.54 35.48
CA THR A 502 10.62 22.13 35.85
C THR A 502 11.73 21.47 35.05
N SER A 503 11.79 21.69 33.73
CA SER A 503 12.86 21.10 32.91
C SER A 503 14.27 21.57 33.26
N LEU A 504 14.41 22.81 33.77
CA LEU A 504 15.69 23.35 34.26
C LEU A 504 16.05 22.77 35.63
N VAL A 505 15.06 22.51 36.49
CA VAL A 505 15.25 21.85 37.77
C VAL A 505 15.59 20.38 37.60
N ASP A 506 14.87 19.65 36.72
CA ASP A 506 15.14 18.25 36.38
C ASP A 506 16.55 18.05 35.82
N SER A 507 17.03 19.02 35.02
CA SER A 507 18.39 19.02 34.49
C SER A 507 19.45 19.42 35.50
N LYS A 508 19.02 19.80 36.72
CA LYS A 508 19.87 20.27 37.83
C LYS A 508 20.69 21.55 37.53
N LEU A 509 20.29 22.33 36.53
CA LEU A 509 20.87 23.66 36.31
C LEU A 509 20.33 24.66 37.33
N LEU A 510 19.08 24.53 37.68
CA LEU A 510 18.46 25.26 38.80
C LEU A 510 18.11 24.27 39.92
N LEU A 511 18.11 24.77 41.15
CA LEU A 511 17.67 24.06 42.33
C LEU A 511 16.43 24.76 42.85
N ALA A 512 15.39 24.01 43.18
CA ALA A 512 14.18 24.49 43.84
C ALA A 512 14.26 24.17 45.35
N ASP A 513 13.67 25.01 46.17
CA ASP A 513 13.59 24.80 47.61
C ASP A 513 12.42 23.89 48.00
N THR A 514 11.52 23.58 47.09
CA THR A 514 10.38 22.67 47.24
C THR A 514 10.35 21.61 46.18
N GLU A 515 9.74 20.43 46.43
CA GLU A 515 9.61 19.34 45.44
C GLU A 515 8.60 19.67 44.34
N GLU A 516 7.53 20.39 44.68
CA GLU A 516 6.58 20.90 43.67
C GLU A 516 6.81 22.39 43.47
N LEU A 517 6.91 22.80 42.19
CA LEU A 517 7.01 24.21 41.82
C LEU A 517 5.68 24.92 42.07
N ASP A 518 5.53 25.50 43.26
CA ASP A 518 4.45 26.44 43.57
C ASP A 518 4.88 27.85 43.16
N GLU A 519 4.07 28.53 42.36
CA GLU A 519 4.37 29.86 41.85
C GLU A 519 4.43 30.94 42.91
N THR A 520 3.85 30.69 44.09
CA THR A 520 3.73 31.67 45.15
C THR A 520 4.82 31.55 46.24
N GLU A 521 5.34 30.36 46.46
CA GLU A 521 6.23 30.09 47.61
C GLU A 521 7.62 29.56 47.21
N THR A 522 7.80 29.01 45.99
CA THR A 522 9.05 28.39 45.59
C THR A 522 10.07 29.41 45.11
N ASN A 523 11.31 29.27 45.62
CA ASN A 523 12.48 29.98 45.09
C ASN A 523 13.35 29.05 44.27
N LEU A 524 13.85 29.59 43.16
CA LEU A 524 14.83 28.95 42.30
C LEU A 524 16.20 29.57 42.50
N ARG A 525 17.24 28.75 42.61
CA ARG A 525 18.62 29.20 42.68
C ARG A 525 19.51 28.52 41.68
N LEU A 526 20.58 29.21 41.27
CA LEU A 526 21.57 28.67 40.33
C LEU A 526 22.39 27.55 41.01
N ASN A 527 22.58 26.43 40.34
CA ASN A 527 23.41 25.34 40.86
C ASN A 527 24.89 25.58 40.56
N MET A 528 25.62 26.12 41.54
CA MET A 528 27.05 26.43 41.42
C MET A 528 27.95 25.18 41.39
N ASP A 529 27.45 24.04 41.88
CA ASP A 529 28.17 22.75 41.86
C ASP A 529 27.77 21.84 40.72
N TYR A 530 27.12 22.39 39.71
CA TYR A 530 26.68 21.61 38.54
C TYR A 530 27.84 20.90 37.88
N SER A 531 27.66 19.61 37.60
CA SER A 531 28.63 18.78 36.90
C SER A 531 27.97 17.83 35.91
N ASN A 532 28.48 17.76 34.70
CA ASN A 532 28.03 16.85 33.68
C ASN A 532 29.21 16.18 32.98
N LYS A 533 29.04 14.94 32.54
CA LYS A 533 30.09 14.21 31.76
C LYS A 533 30.41 14.90 30.45
N ARG A 534 29.40 15.53 29.81
CA ARG A 534 29.52 16.23 28.53
C ARG A 534 29.57 17.73 28.74
N THR A 535 30.51 18.40 28.12
CA THR A 535 30.62 19.87 28.15
C THR A 535 29.66 20.56 27.20
N LYS A 536 29.12 19.84 26.19
CA LYS A 536 28.06 20.31 25.32
C LYS A 536 26.87 19.34 25.40
N PHE A 537 25.71 19.86 25.81
CA PHE A 537 24.48 19.07 25.94
C PHE A 537 23.24 19.92 25.66
N ARG A 538 22.10 19.25 25.48
CA ARG A 538 20.81 19.88 25.20
C ARG A 538 19.81 19.51 26.29
N ILE A 539 19.00 20.47 26.71
CA ILE A 539 17.85 20.20 27.57
C ILE A 539 16.65 19.94 26.69
N THR A 540 16.22 18.68 26.65
CA THR A 540 15.17 18.21 25.72
C THR A 540 13.89 17.80 26.40
N ALA A 541 13.83 17.77 27.73
CA ALA A 541 12.71 17.23 28.49
C ALA A 541 11.32 17.83 28.14
N ALA A 542 11.30 19.10 27.73
CA ALA A 542 10.06 19.79 27.34
C ALA A 542 9.56 19.43 25.91
N ILE A 543 10.38 18.76 25.08
CA ILE A 543 10.10 18.54 23.63
C ILE A 543 9.75 17.07 23.32
N GLN A 544 10.15 16.10 24.13
CA GLN A 544 10.33 14.71 23.69
C GLN A 544 9.11 13.80 23.76
N LYS A 545 8.08 14.07 24.53
CA LYS A 545 6.89 13.20 24.57
C LYS A 545 5.69 13.92 23.98
N GLU A 546 5.18 13.40 22.86
CA GLU A 546 3.83 13.77 22.42
C GLU A 546 2.86 13.38 23.53
N THR A 547 2.18 14.37 24.10
CA THR A 547 1.16 14.10 25.08
C THR A 547 -0.07 13.49 24.40
N PRO A 548 -0.86 12.64 25.07
CA PRO A 548 -2.13 12.14 24.53
C PRO A 548 -3.02 13.28 24.01
N HIS A 549 -2.98 14.44 24.66
CA HIS A 549 -3.69 15.65 24.26
C HIS A 549 -3.21 16.20 22.89
N GLU A 550 -1.90 16.16 22.59
CA GLU A 550 -1.39 16.60 21.29
C GLU A 550 -1.83 15.67 20.14
N VAL A 551 -1.92 14.36 20.40
CA VAL A 551 -2.46 13.37 19.46
C VAL A 551 -3.93 13.66 19.19
N GLU A 552 -4.71 13.88 20.25
CA GLU A 552 -6.14 14.22 20.17
C GLU A 552 -6.37 15.53 19.40
N GLN A 553 -5.59 16.58 19.67
CA GLN A 553 -5.63 17.83 18.91
C GLN A 553 -5.33 17.61 17.42
N THR A 554 -4.37 16.74 17.11
CA THR A 554 -4.05 16.40 15.71
C THR A 554 -5.23 15.71 15.05
N MET A 555 -5.89 14.76 15.71
CA MET A 555 -7.07 14.08 15.19
C MET A 555 -8.25 15.03 15.01
N ASN A 556 -8.52 15.92 15.98
CA ASN A 556 -9.57 16.93 15.87
C ASN A 556 -9.32 17.87 14.68
N SER A 557 -8.07 18.27 14.46
CA SER A 557 -7.70 19.07 13.27
C SER A 557 -7.90 18.33 11.96
N VAL A 558 -7.68 17.00 11.92
CA VAL A 558 -8.00 16.18 10.74
C VAL A 558 -9.50 16.17 10.48
N GLU A 559 -10.32 16.02 11.51
CA GLU A 559 -11.78 16.04 11.35
C GLU A 559 -12.30 17.39 10.82
N GLU A 560 -11.73 18.50 11.29
CA GLU A 560 -12.07 19.83 10.78
C GLU A 560 -11.65 20.00 9.31
N ASP A 561 -10.43 19.59 8.96
CA ASP A 561 -9.96 19.62 7.58
C ASP A 561 -10.84 18.75 6.66
N ARG A 562 -11.27 17.58 7.12
CA ARG A 562 -12.22 16.69 6.40
C ARG A 562 -13.57 17.36 6.17
N LYS A 563 -14.12 18.03 7.18
CA LYS A 563 -15.39 18.77 7.04
C LYS A 563 -15.25 19.87 5.99
N MET A 564 -14.18 20.67 6.05
CA MET A 564 -13.94 21.73 5.07
C MET A 564 -13.74 21.17 3.65
N TYR A 565 -12.98 20.09 3.51
CA TYR A 565 -12.78 19.44 2.22
C TYR A 565 -14.09 18.92 1.63
N LEU A 566 -14.91 18.23 2.44
CA LEU A 566 -16.21 17.69 2.00
C LEU A 566 -17.18 18.80 1.63
N GLN A 567 -17.25 19.87 2.40
CA GLN A 567 -18.08 21.05 2.05
C GLN A 567 -17.65 21.65 0.72
N ALA A 568 -16.34 21.84 0.49
CA ALA A 568 -15.83 22.35 -0.77
C ALA A 568 -16.10 21.39 -1.95
N ALA A 569 -15.98 20.07 -1.73
CA ALA A 569 -16.28 19.07 -2.75
C ALA A 569 -17.77 19.05 -3.10
N ILE A 570 -18.66 19.08 -2.11
CA ILE A 570 -20.12 19.14 -2.30
C ILE A 570 -20.50 20.40 -3.10
N VAL A 571 -20.00 21.58 -2.71
CA VAL A 571 -20.28 22.83 -3.42
C VAL A 571 -19.78 22.76 -4.88
N ARG A 572 -18.59 22.24 -5.12
CA ARG A 572 -18.03 22.08 -6.47
C ARG A 572 -18.87 21.16 -7.34
N ILE A 573 -19.32 20.01 -6.80
CA ILE A 573 -20.19 19.06 -7.48
C ILE A 573 -21.54 19.74 -7.79
N MET A 574 -22.16 20.35 -6.80
CA MET A 574 -23.48 21.00 -6.97
C MET A 574 -23.42 22.19 -7.91
N LYS A 575 -22.36 22.99 -7.87
CA LYS A 575 -22.14 24.08 -8.83
C LYS A 575 -22.05 23.58 -10.27
N SER A 576 -21.45 22.41 -10.49
CA SER A 576 -21.33 21.79 -11.81
C SER A 576 -22.64 21.14 -12.28
N ARG A 577 -23.32 20.40 -11.39
CA ARG A 577 -24.50 19.58 -11.71
C ARG A 577 -25.80 20.37 -11.65
N LYS A 578 -25.87 21.47 -10.89
CA LYS A 578 -27.00 22.31 -10.58
C LYS A 578 -28.05 21.61 -9.71
N VAL A 579 -28.52 20.45 -10.11
CA VAL A 579 -29.52 19.65 -9.38
C VAL A 579 -29.02 18.21 -9.31
N LEU A 580 -29.08 17.55 -8.13
CA LEU A 580 -28.63 16.18 -7.95
C LEU A 580 -29.39 15.47 -6.83
N LYS A 581 -29.67 14.17 -7.03
CA LYS A 581 -30.28 13.32 -6.01
C LYS A 581 -29.29 12.98 -4.89
N HIS A 582 -29.81 12.82 -3.67
CA HIS A 582 -29.05 12.53 -2.46
C HIS A 582 -28.02 11.40 -2.63
N ASN A 583 -28.45 10.25 -3.14
CA ASN A 583 -27.58 9.08 -3.30
C ASN A 583 -26.45 9.31 -4.32
N LEU A 584 -26.73 10.02 -5.42
CA LEU A 584 -25.76 10.36 -6.44
C LEU A 584 -24.73 11.37 -5.90
N LEU A 585 -25.18 12.36 -5.13
CA LEU A 585 -24.30 13.31 -4.47
C LEU A 585 -23.34 12.59 -3.50
N ILE A 586 -23.85 11.72 -2.64
CA ILE A 586 -23.00 10.93 -1.73
C ILE A 586 -21.98 10.12 -2.50
N GLN A 587 -22.37 9.46 -3.60
CA GLN A 587 -21.49 8.63 -4.41
C GLN A 587 -20.39 9.46 -5.09
N GLU A 588 -20.71 10.62 -5.67
CA GLU A 588 -19.72 11.52 -6.29
C GLU A 588 -18.76 12.08 -5.24
N VAL A 589 -19.26 12.50 -4.08
CA VAL A 589 -18.41 12.98 -2.97
C VAL A 589 -17.47 11.88 -2.48
N TYR A 590 -17.99 10.67 -2.27
CA TYR A 590 -17.19 9.52 -1.85
C TYR A 590 -16.08 9.21 -2.86
N THR A 591 -16.43 9.18 -4.16
CA THR A 591 -15.47 8.89 -5.23
C THR A 591 -14.33 9.92 -5.29
N GLN A 592 -14.64 11.22 -5.13
CA GLN A 592 -13.62 12.28 -5.11
C GLN A 592 -12.74 12.23 -3.85
N SER A 593 -13.31 11.87 -2.70
CA SER A 593 -12.60 11.87 -1.42
C SER A 593 -11.74 10.63 -1.19
N LYS A 594 -12.07 9.50 -1.82
CA LYS A 594 -11.43 8.18 -1.62
C LYS A 594 -9.92 8.18 -1.82
N VAL A 595 -9.40 9.08 -2.62
CA VAL A 595 -7.93 9.20 -2.86
C VAL A 595 -7.19 9.65 -1.59
N SER A 596 -7.84 10.47 -0.76
CA SER A 596 -7.25 11.07 0.44
C SER A 596 -7.71 10.41 1.74
N PHE A 597 -9.02 10.16 1.85
CA PHE A 597 -9.65 9.47 2.98
C PHE A 597 -11.02 8.92 2.57
N ALA A 598 -11.50 7.91 3.29
CA ALA A 598 -12.84 7.32 3.09
C ALA A 598 -13.85 8.00 4.01
N PRO A 599 -14.68 8.95 3.53
CA PRO A 599 -15.64 9.64 4.38
C PRO A 599 -16.80 8.72 4.77
N SER A 600 -17.24 8.83 6.02
CA SER A 600 -18.46 8.13 6.45
C SER A 600 -19.69 8.83 5.91
N VAL A 601 -20.74 8.06 5.56
CA VAL A 601 -22.02 8.62 5.10
C VAL A 601 -22.62 9.62 6.11
N PRO A 602 -22.59 9.37 7.44
CA PRO A 602 -23.05 10.35 8.42
C PRO A 602 -22.28 11.68 8.37
N LEU A 603 -20.97 11.66 8.11
CA LEU A 603 -20.16 12.87 8.00
C LEU A 603 -20.53 13.68 6.75
N ILE A 604 -20.73 13.00 5.59
CA ILE A 604 -21.19 13.66 4.37
C ILE A 604 -22.56 14.31 4.60
N LYS A 605 -23.50 13.58 5.24
CA LYS A 605 -24.83 14.13 5.58
C LYS A 605 -24.73 15.37 6.46
N LYS A 606 -23.91 15.38 7.51
CA LYS A 606 -23.67 16.55 8.36
C LYS A 606 -23.13 17.73 7.55
N CYS A 607 -22.24 17.49 6.59
CA CYS A 607 -21.71 18.55 5.71
C CYS A 607 -22.80 19.10 4.77
N ILE A 608 -23.69 18.25 4.25
CA ILE A 608 -24.83 18.67 3.42
C ILE A 608 -25.77 19.57 4.23
N GLU A 609 -26.20 19.13 5.43
CA GLU A 609 -27.07 19.95 6.29
C GLU A 609 -26.41 21.30 6.65
N SER A 610 -25.12 21.30 6.99
CA SER A 610 -24.39 22.54 7.25
C SER A 610 -24.34 23.48 6.03
N LEU A 611 -24.32 22.97 4.80
CA LEU A 611 -24.34 23.76 3.57
C LEU A 611 -25.76 24.27 3.24
N ILE A 612 -26.80 23.54 3.64
CA ILE A 612 -28.19 24.00 3.58
C ILE A 612 -28.38 25.18 4.54
N ASP A 613 -27.93 25.03 5.80
CA ASP A 613 -27.98 26.13 6.80
C ASP A 613 -27.24 27.39 6.34
N LYS A 614 -26.13 27.23 5.60
CA LYS A 614 -25.34 28.34 5.01
C LYS A 614 -25.89 28.84 3.68
N GLN A 615 -27.00 28.30 3.18
CA GLN A 615 -27.66 28.69 1.92
C GLN A 615 -26.81 28.51 0.65
N TYR A 616 -25.88 27.57 0.63
CA TYR A 616 -25.14 27.18 -0.59
C TYR A 616 -25.91 26.21 -1.46
N ILE A 617 -26.72 25.36 -0.83
CA ILE A 617 -27.60 24.38 -1.47
C ILE A 617 -28.95 24.36 -0.74
N GLU A 618 -30.00 23.93 -1.44
CA GLU A 618 -31.34 23.77 -0.86
C GLU A 618 -31.99 22.47 -1.31
N ARG A 619 -33.00 22.00 -0.59
CA ARG A 619 -33.82 20.87 -1.03
C ARG A 619 -34.81 21.34 -2.08
N THR A 620 -35.00 20.58 -3.16
CA THR A 620 -35.95 20.97 -4.20
C THR A 620 -37.40 20.94 -3.68
N PRO A 621 -38.28 21.85 -4.12
CA PRO A 621 -39.69 21.90 -3.65
C PRO A 621 -40.49 20.61 -3.90
N HIS A 622 -40.06 19.82 -4.88
CA HIS A 622 -40.77 18.62 -5.34
C HIS A 622 -40.20 17.30 -4.77
N SER A 623 -39.03 17.34 -4.10
CA SER A 623 -38.40 16.13 -3.55
C SER A 623 -37.46 16.44 -2.40
N SER A 624 -37.69 15.86 -1.23
CA SER A 624 -36.79 15.97 -0.08
C SER A 624 -35.47 15.25 -0.28
N GLU A 625 -35.37 14.38 -1.30
CA GLU A 625 -34.17 13.61 -1.63
C GLU A 625 -33.34 14.23 -2.77
N GLU A 626 -33.66 15.45 -3.20
CA GLU A 626 -32.97 16.12 -4.28
C GLU A 626 -32.53 17.52 -3.82
N TYR A 627 -31.33 17.91 -4.21
CA TYR A 627 -30.73 19.19 -3.86
C TYR A 627 -30.51 20.04 -5.10
N SER A 628 -30.69 21.37 -4.94
CA SER A 628 -30.31 22.38 -5.94
C SER A 628 -29.21 23.30 -5.42
N TYR A 629 -28.39 23.79 -6.33
CA TYR A 629 -27.34 24.75 -6.02
C TYR A 629 -27.93 26.15 -6.01
N VAL A 630 -27.73 26.92 -4.91
CA VAL A 630 -28.37 28.25 -4.71
C VAL A 630 -27.42 29.37 -5.14
N ALA A 631 -26.12 29.30 -4.87
CA ALA A 631 -25.16 30.42 -5.06
C ALA A 631 -24.33 30.34 -6.33
#